data_a5336112ff494225825452efd64e9d21
#
_entry.id   a5336112ff494225825452efd64e9d21
#
_cell.length_a   1.000
_cell.length_b   1.000
_cell.length_c   1.000
_cell.angle_alpha   90.00
_cell.angle_beta   90.00
_cell.angle_gamma   90.00
#
_symmetry.space_group_name_H-M   'P 1'
#
loop_
_entity.id
_entity.type
_entity.pdbx_description
1 polymer ?
#
loop_
_entity_poly.entity_id
_entity_poly.type
_entity_poly.pdbx_seq_one_letter_code
_entity_poly.pdbx_strand_id
1 'polypeptide(L)'
;MTFPFLDDFLRIYRTSAYLVIVTLRSCYNENGGGAPASIKCGGDDLEPKEKTASTLNTIVRIIILLVLAVALLYVIVNSEDLKTSRLMAFITGKRFDREQITDFSFAPDPANAFAMYQDGIAILSSTGLSVLDGSGDERLLVPAKYSKPVIKAEGKYLVGYDVGGTRWIYIDDYKILKNELSESTILNAEINAKGWAVIVTQRIGSKATCTVYNNALERVYEWISPERYITCTDLSDDCKSAAVGGLRQENAKIVSTVILLRLDSETPYAQVDIEDVVILDMKYLSDGSLAVLTENSVMVIDSNGKLRGKFEFDSELLAEYDFDGADFLLLRLQKSDSAEISDVHLLDFDANREQTVSVSNIISMDAKEKYIGILTSDKVIVYNNNLEKEFESEIPAGSKKLLIREDGAALVLSTVEATIIH
;
A
#
# COMPACT_ATOMS: atom_id res chain seq x y z
N MET A 1 14.40 1.68 -18.19
CA MET A 1 15.45 0.77 -18.72
C MET A 1 14.78 -0.37 -19.44
N THR A 2 14.88 -0.41 -20.74
CA THR A 2 14.39 -1.54 -21.55
C THR A 2 15.34 -2.71 -21.33
N PHE A 3 14.83 -3.82 -20.88
CA PHE A 3 15.58 -5.05 -20.68
C PHE A 3 15.82 -5.72 -22.05
N PRO A 4 17.04 -5.68 -22.62
CA PRO A 4 17.31 -6.30 -23.92
C PRO A 4 17.18 -7.83 -23.88
N PHE A 5 17.19 -8.44 -22.71
CA PHE A 5 17.07 -9.87 -22.51
C PHE A 5 15.64 -10.42 -22.67
N LEU A 6 14.62 -9.60 -22.46
CA LEU A 6 13.22 -10.04 -22.58
C LEU A 6 12.80 -10.16 -24.05
N ASP A 7 13.34 -9.31 -24.92
CA ASP A 7 13.08 -9.36 -26.36
C ASP A 7 13.76 -10.57 -27.03
N ASP A 8 14.96 -10.95 -26.57
CA ASP A 8 15.63 -12.16 -27.06
C ASP A 8 14.94 -13.43 -26.55
N PHE A 9 14.45 -13.44 -25.32
CA PHE A 9 13.68 -14.56 -24.76
C PHE A 9 12.33 -14.75 -25.47
N LEU A 10 11.61 -13.66 -25.75
CA LEU A 10 10.36 -13.70 -26.52
C LEU A 10 10.60 -14.07 -28.00
N ARG A 11 11.76 -13.76 -28.54
CA ARG A 11 12.17 -14.16 -29.89
C ARG A 11 12.45 -15.65 -29.99
N ILE A 12 13.13 -16.24 -28.98
CA ILE A 12 13.38 -17.69 -28.89
C ILE A 12 12.05 -18.43 -28.65
N TYR A 13 11.14 -17.91 -27.85
CA TYR A 13 9.83 -18.53 -27.60
C TYR A 13 8.93 -18.50 -28.85
N ARG A 14 8.94 -17.41 -29.60
CA ARG A 14 8.22 -17.33 -30.89
C ARG A 14 8.77 -18.32 -31.93
N THR A 15 10.09 -18.49 -32.00
CA THR A 15 10.72 -19.41 -32.94
C THR A 15 10.47 -20.88 -32.56
N SER A 16 10.50 -21.21 -31.27
CA SER A 16 10.21 -22.57 -30.76
C SER A 16 8.71 -22.90 -30.87
N ALA A 17 7.81 -21.96 -30.59
CA ALA A 17 6.37 -22.18 -30.80
C ALA A 17 6.01 -22.36 -32.28
N TYR A 18 6.68 -21.65 -33.17
CA TYR A 18 6.47 -21.79 -34.62
C TYR A 18 6.98 -23.17 -35.13
N LEU A 19 8.09 -23.66 -34.59
CA LEU A 19 8.63 -24.98 -34.95
C LEU A 19 7.70 -26.11 -34.46
N VAL A 20 7.13 -26.00 -33.27
CA VAL A 20 6.15 -26.96 -32.72
C VAL A 20 4.85 -26.97 -33.53
N ILE A 21 4.35 -25.81 -33.95
CA ILE A 21 3.13 -25.71 -34.76
C ILE A 21 3.35 -26.23 -36.17
N VAL A 22 4.52 -26.00 -36.76
CA VAL A 22 4.88 -26.55 -38.09
C VAL A 22 5.03 -28.05 -38.06
N THR A 23 5.64 -28.62 -36.99
CA THR A 23 5.80 -30.07 -36.82
C THR A 23 4.45 -30.75 -36.57
N LEU A 24 3.54 -30.15 -35.81
CA LEU A 24 2.19 -30.66 -35.59
C LEU A 24 1.31 -30.58 -36.85
N ARG A 25 1.50 -29.55 -37.70
CA ARG A 25 0.79 -29.43 -38.99
C ARG A 25 1.27 -30.46 -40.02
N SER A 26 2.55 -30.81 -40.00
CA SER A 26 3.10 -31.85 -40.88
C SER A 26 2.57 -33.25 -40.54
N CYS A 27 2.39 -33.56 -39.25
CA CYS A 27 1.82 -34.85 -38.81
C CYS A 27 0.30 -34.97 -39.04
N TYR A 28 -0.42 -33.84 -39.21
CA TYR A 28 -1.89 -33.86 -39.44
C TYR A 28 -2.27 -33.95 -40.91
N ASN A 29 -1.35 -33.70 -41.86
CA ASN A 29 -1.63 -33.73 -43.30
C ASN A 29 -1.30 -35.07 -43.99
N GLU A 30 -0.74 -36.04 -43.24
CA GLU A 30 -0.46 -37.38 -43.81
C GLU A 30 -1.52 -38.44 -43.53
N ASN A 31 -2.62 -38.11 -42.83
CA ASN A 31 -3.70 -39.06 -42.53
C ASN A 31 -5.07 -38.56 -42.98
N GLY A 32 -5.24 -38.38 -44.28
CA GLY A 32 -6.53 -37.99 -44.83
C GLY A 32 -6.75 -38.47 -46.27
N GLY A 33 -7.41 -39.58 -46.42
CA GLY A 33 -8.20 -39.83 -47.63
C GLY A 33 -7.97 -41.11 -48.45
N GLY A 34 -8.90 -42.05 -48.38
CA GLY A 34 -9.26 -42.88 -49.51
C GLY A 34 -9.10 -44.40 -49.37
N ALA A 35 -10.19 -45.08 -49.04
CA ALA A 35 -10.40 -46.47 -49.39
C ALA A 35 -11.09 -46.56 -50.78
N PRO A 36 -11.25 -47.73 -51.48
CA PRO A 36 -10.90 -49.13 -51.13
C PRO A 36 -10.30 -49.95 -52.29
N ALA A 37 -9.71 -51.07 -52.02
CA ALA A 37 -9.89 -52.31 -52.82
C ALA A 37 -9.10 -53.48 -52.25
N SER A 38 -9.75 -54.61 -52.16
CA SER A 38 -9.29 -55.92 -51.75
C SER A 38 -8.25 -56.49 -52.66
N ILE A 39 -7.24 -57.21 -52.09
CA ILE A 39 -6.64 -58.49 -52.59
C ILE A 39 -5.91 -59.14 -51.41
N LYS A 40 -6.24 -60.43 -51.20
CA LYS A 40 -5.54 -61.40 -50.31
C LYS A 40 -4.22 -61.80 -50.89
N CYS A 41 -3.19 -62.02 -50.08
CA CYS A 41 -2.43 -63.26 -49.92
C CYS A 41 -1.19 -63.06 -49.07
N GLY A 42 -1.07 -63.93 -48.09
CA GLY A 42 0.21 -64.61 -47.75
C GLY A 42 1.24 -63.93 -46.84
N GLY A 43 1.28 -64.40 -45.62
CA GLY A 43 2.49 -64.83 -44.94
C GLY A 43 3.43 -63.80 -44.33
N ASP A 44 3.63 -64.06 -43.08
CA ASP A 44 4.79 -63.82 -42.24
C ASP A 44 4.81 -62.59 -41.31
N ASP A 45 4.91 -62.98 -40.05
CA ASP A 45 5.08 -62.28 -38.84
C ASP A 45 6.15 -61.17 -38.85
N LEU A 46 5.80 -59.96 -38.55
CA LEU A 46 6.69 -58.98 -37.91
C LEU A 46 5.86 -58.02 -37.02
N GLU A 47 6.03 -58.16 -35.71
CA GLU A 47 5.45 -57.24 -34.70
C GLU A 47 5.80 -55.77 -34.98
N PRO A 48 4.84 -54.83 -34.85
CA PRO A 48 5.16 -53.42 -34.98
C PRO A 48 5.79 -52.91 -33.68
N LYS A 49 6.92 -52.22 -33.81
CA LYS A 49 7.62 -51.48 -32.76
C LYS A 49 6.80 -50.32 -32.23
N GLU A 50 6.00 -50.57 -31.24
CA GLU A 50 5.24 -49.54 -30.48
C GLU A 50 6.06 -48.91 -29.33
N LYS A 51 7.37 -49.12 -29.24
CA LYS A 51 8.20 -48.67 -28.10
C LYS A 51 8.93 -47.33 -28.29
N THR A 52 8.92 -46.72 -29.46
CA THR A 52 9.68 -45.47 -29.71
C THR A 52 8.91 -44.19 -29.41
N ALA A 53 7.58 -44.17 -29.52
CA ALA A 53 6.77 -42.99 -29.25
C ALA A 53 6.61 -42.71 -27.74
N SER A 54 6.60 -43.78 -26.91
CA SER A 54 6.49 -43.68 -25.46
C SER A 54 7.76 -43.09 -24.80
N THR A 55 8.95 -43.53 -25.30
CA THR A 55 10.24 -43.02 -24.78
C THR A 55 10.51 -41.56 -25.18
N LEU A 56 10.12 -41.16 -26.39
CA LEU A 56 10.29 -39.78 -26.83
C LEU A 56 9.41 -38.81 -26.00
N ASN A 57 8.16 -39.16 -25.72
CA ASN A 57 7.27 -38.37 -24.85
C ASN A 57 7.78 -38.32 -23.41
N THR A 58 8.40 -39.36 -22.91
CA THR A 58 9.00 -39.38 -21.56
C THR A 58 10.25 -38.48 -21.50
N ILE A 59 11.09 -38.51 -22.51
CA ILE A 59 12.28 -37.64 -22.61
C ILE A 59 11.88 -36.19 -22.72
N VAL A 60 10.87 -35.83 -23.52
CA VAL A 60 10.36 -34.46 -23.65
C VAL A 60 9.79 -33.96 -22.30
N ARG A 61 9.05 -34.79 -21.55
CA ARG A 61 8.55 -34.44 -20.22
C ARG A 61 9.68 -34.18 -19.21
N ILE A 62 10.73 -34.99 -19.24
CA ILE A 62 11.92 -34.82 -18.39
C ILE A 62 12.64 -33.52 -18.72
N ILE A 63 12.79 -33.18 -20.00
CA ILE A 63 13.43 -31.94 -20.45
C ILE A 63 12.59 -30.71 -19.99
N ILE A 64 11.28 -30.78 -20.13
CA ILE A 64 10.38 -29.70 -19.68
C ILE A 64 10.49 -29.52 -18.16
N LEU A 65 10.50 -30.60 -17.37
CA LEU A 65 10.68 -30.55 -15.92
C LEU A 65 12.04 -29.95 -15.53
N LEU A 66 13.09 -30.29 -16.28
CA LEU A 66 14.44 -29.80 -16.03
C LEU A 66 14.55 -28.28 -16.36
N VAL A 67 13.92 -27.83 -17.44
CA VAL A 67 13.85 -26.42 -17.81
C VAL A 67 13.04 -25.64 -16.78
N LEU A 68 11.91 -26.17 -16.29
CA LEU A 68 11.12 -25.55 -15.22
C LEU A 68 11.89 -25.48 -13.89
N ALA A 69 12.65 -26.52 -13.55
CA ALA A 69 13.50 -26.51 -12.35
C ALA A 69 14.64 -25.48 -12.44
N VAL A 70 15.27 -25.35 -13.62
CA VAL A 70 16.32 -24.33 -13.85
C VAL A 70 15.72 -22.92 -13.84
N ALA A 71 14.54 -22.71 -14.43
CA ALA A 71 13.83 -21.43 -14.39
C ALA A 71 13.44 -21.05 -12.95
N LEU A 72 12.97 -22.02 -12.16
CA LEU A 72 12.65 -21.83 -10.75
C LEU A 72 13.90 -21.48 -9.93
N LEU A 73 15.00 -22.19 -10.14
CA LEU A 73 16.31 -21.90 -9.53
C LEU A 73 16.82 -20.52 -9.92
N TYR A 74 16.66 -20.12 -11.18
CA TYR A 74 17.04 -18.79 -11.65
C TYR A 74 16.22 -17.69 -10.98
N VAL A 75 14.90 -17.88 -10.82
CA VAL A 75 14.01 -16.96 -10.09
C VAL A 75 14.41 -16.89 -8.61
N ILE A 76 14.73 -18.01 -7.96
CA ILE A 76 15.16 -18.06 -6.54
C ILE A 76 16.51 -17.35 -6.33
N VAL A 77 17.45 -17.48 -7.27
CA VAL A 77 18.80 -16.90 -7.15
C VAL A 77 18.82 -15.40 -7.48
N ASN A 78 17.94 -14.94 -8.40
CA ASN A 78 17.94 -13.55 -8.86
C ASN A 78 16.86 -12.68 -8.22
N SER A 79 15.93 -13.22 -7.44
CA SER A 79 14.99 -12.42 -6.66
C SER A 79 15.56 -12.21 -5.26
N GLU A 80 16.03 -11.01 -4.97
CA GLU A 80 16.42 -10.64 -3.60
C GLU A 80 15.24 -10.72 -2.62
N ASP A 81 13.99 -10.70 -3.11
CA ASP A 81 12.74 -10.79 -2.34
C ASP A 81 12.30 -12.22 -1.97
N LEU A 82 12.84 -13.26 -2.64
CA LEU A 82 12.60 -14.67 -2.29
C LEU A 82 13.71 -15.21 -1.39
N LYS A 83 14.08 -14.47 -0.35
CA LYS A 83 14.94 -15.04 0.69
C LYS A 83 14.26 -16.26 1.29
N THR A 84 14.81 -17.37 0.91
CA THR A 84 14.83 -18.78 1.37
C THR A 84 13.96 -19.22 2.57
N SER A 85 13.45 -18.33 3.43
CA SER A 85 12.74 -18.72 4.65
C SER A 85 11.31 -19.24 4.40
N ARG A 86 10.52 -18.58 3.57
CA ARG A 86 9.12 -19.00 3.29
C ARG A 86 9.02 -20.26 2.45
N LEU A 87 9.87 -20.39 1.43
CA LEU A 87 9.88 -21.60 0.58
C LEU A 87 10.40 -22.81 1.32
N MET A 88 11.44 -22.64 2.16
CA MET A 88 11.98 -23.73 3.00
C MET A 88 10.99 -24.14 4.09
N ALA A 89 10.24 -23.22 4.69
CA ALA A 89 9.19 -23.55 5.67
C ALA A 89 8.05 -24.36 5.01
N PHE A 90 7.65 -24.00 3.79
CA PHE A 90 6.63 -24.73 3.03
C PHE A 90 7.10 -26.16 2.64
N ILE A 91 8.37 -26.31 2.21
CA ILE A 91 8.93 -27.61 1.80
C ILE A 91 9.23 -28.51 3.01
N THR A 92 9.65 -27.96 4.14
CA THR A 92 10.04 -28.73 5.32
C THR A 92 8.88 -29.03 6.26
N GLY A 93 7.69 -28.47 6.02
CA GLY A 93 6.51 -28.65 6.88
C GLY A 93 6.71 -28.12 8.31
N LYS A 94 7.77 -27.35 8.55
CA LYS A 94 7.96 -26.67 9.81
C LYS A 94 6.96 -25.53 9.87
N ARG A 95 6.03 -25.57 10.84
CA ARG A 95 5.34 -24.38 11.27
C ARG A 95 6.41 -23.35 11.64
N PHE A 96 6.29 -22.14 11.09
CA PHE A 96 7.06 -21.01 11.60
C PHE A 96 6.86 -21.00 13.10
N ASP A 97 7.92 -21.18 13.88
CA ASP A 97 7.91 -20.83 15.29
C ASP A 97 7.64 -19.31 15.31
N ARG A 98 6.46 -18.93 15.81
CA ARG A 98 5.97 -17.55 15.92
C ARG A 98 6.73 -16.73 16.97
N GLU A 99 7.89 -17.18 17.44
CA GLU A 99 8.67 -16.56 18.51
C GLU A 99 9.98 -15.92 18.06
N GLN A 100 10.10 -15.42 16.82
CA GLN A 100 11.20 -14.49 16.55
C GLN A 100 10.71 -13.06 16.78
N ILE A 101 10.80 -12.64 18.04
CA ILE A 101 10.72 -11.23 18.41
C ILE A 101 12.00 -10.58 17.87
N THR A 102 11.87 -9.68 16.90
CA THR A 102 12.99 -8.88 16.42
C THR A 102 12.85 -7.49 17.02
N ASP A 103 13.73 -7.16 17.94
CA ASP A 103 13.76 -5.84 18.57
C ASP A 103 14.85 -4.98 17.94
N PHE A 104 14.54 -3.73 17.69
CA PHE A 104 15.52 -2.73 17.28
C PHE A 104 15.28 -1.39 17.97
N SER A 105 16.36 -0.71 18.30
CA SER A 105 16.34 0.50 19.12
C SER A 105 16.51 1.74 18.27
N PHE A 106 15.90 2.84 18.70
CA PHE A 106 16.03 4.17 18.08
C PHE A 106 16.15 5.27 19.14
N ALA A 107 16.59 6.46 18.73
CA ALA A 107 16.76 7.58 19.65
C ALA A 107 15.39 8.07 20.19
N PRO A 108 15.27 8.27 21.51
CA PRO A 108 14.04 8.78 22.10
C PRO A 108 13.83 10.25 21.73
N ASP A 109 12.67 10.55 21.15
CA ASP A 109 12.24 11.92 20.86
C ASP A 109 10.71 11.98 21.00
N PRO A 110 10.13 12.89 21.80
CA PRO A 110 8.69 13.03 21.88
C PRO A 110 8.02 13.47 20.58
N ALA A 111 8.81 14.00 19.63
CA ALA A 111 8.35 14.40 18.32
C ALA A 111 8.51 13.30 17.25
N ASN A 112 8.93 12.08 17.62
CA ASN A 112 9.05 10.98 16.65
C ASN A 112 7.73 10.74 15.91
N ALA A 113 7.78 10.90 14.59
CA ALA A 113 6.76 10.46 13.66
C ALA A 113 7.24 9.16 12.98
N PHE A 114 6.34 8.19 12.86
CA PHE A 114 6.65 6.86 12.36
C PHE A 114 5.81 6.53 11.15
N ALA A 115 6.40 5.86 10.17
CA ALA A 115 5.70 5.27 9.05
C ALA A 115 6.31 3.92 8.70
N MET A 116 5.48 2.97 8.29
CA MET A 116 5.98 1.76 7.62
C MET A 116 6.69 2.17 6.33
N TYR A 117 7.87 1.62 6.09
CA TYR A 117 8.63 1.89 4.88
C TYR A 117 9.26 0.62 4.36
N GLN A 118 8.77 0.15 3.21
CA GLN A 118 9.08 -1.18 2.68
C GLN A 118 8.77 -2.27 3.74
N ASP A 119 9.75 -3.09 4.13
CA ASP A 119 9.63 -4.13 5.16
C ASP A 119 10.02 -3.66 6.56
N GLY A 120 10.46 -2.41 6.70
CA GLY A 120 10.97 -1.80 7.93
C GLY A 120 10.21 -0.55 8.36
N ILE A 121 10.90 0.37 9.00
CA ILE A 121 10.31 1.59 9.57
C ILE A 121 11.13 2.83 9.24
N ALA A 122 10.44 3.91 8.95
CA ALA A 122 11.03 5.25 8.88
C ALA A 122 10.61 6.07 10.10
N ILE A 123 11.56 6.76 10.71
CA ILE A 123 11.41 7.55 11.93
C ILE A 123 11.90 8.97 11.65
N LEU A 124 10.99 9.92 11.61
CA LEU A 124 11.33 11.33 11.49
C LEU A 124 11.21 12.00 12.85
N SER A 125 12.34 12.49 13.36
CA SER A 125 12.45 13.12 14.68
C SER A 125 12.76 14.62 14.57
N SER A 126 12.84 15.30 15.70
CA SER A 126 13.31 16.69 15.73
C SER A 126 14.76 16.86 15.26
N THR A 127 15.55 15.79 15.24
CA THR A 127 16.99 15.78 14.90
C THR A 127 17.30 15.17 13.55
N GLY A 128 16.35 14.54 12.87
CA GLY A 128 16.54 13.97 11.55
C GLY A 128 15.67 12.78 11.24
N LEU A 129 15.96 12.18 10.10
CA LEU A 129 15.32 10.96 9.61
C LEU A 129 16.26 9.77 9.80
N SER A 130 15.77 8.70 10.39
CA SER A 130 16.37 7.37 10.41
C SER A 130 15.44 6.38 9.70
N VAL A 131 15.97 5.52 8.85
CA VAL A 131 15.25 4.46 8.18
C VAL A 131 15.92 3.14 8.49
N LEU A 132 15.16 2.24 9.10
CA LEU A 132 15.58 0.88 9.46
C LEU A 132 14.88 -0.12 8.54
N ASP A 133 15.57 -1.15 8.10
CA ASP A 133 14.97 -2.23 7.33
C ASP A 133 14.24 -3.25 8.23
N GLY A 134 13.62 -4.27 7.63
CA GLY A 134 12.90 -5.30 8.36
C GLY A 134 13.74 -6.16 9.32
N SER A 135 15.08 -6.04 9.26
CA SER A 135 16.01 -6.67 10.21
C SER A 135 16.44 -5.72 11.33
N GLY A 136 15.99 -4.45 11.28
CA GLY A 136 16.41 -3.40 12.21
C GLY A 136 17.74 -2.75 11.87
N ASP A 137 18.34 -3.05 10.72
CA ASP A 137 19.57 -2.42 10.27
C ASP A 137 19.30 -1.01 9.73
N GLU A 138 20.10 -0.03 10.18
CA GLU A 138 19.99 1.34 9.71
C GLU A 138 20.47 1.45 8.25
N ARG A 139 19.53 1.72 7.35
CA ARG A 139 19.78 1.88 5.91
C ARG A 139 20.06 3.33 5.54
N LEU A 140 19.48 4.25 6.29
CA LEU A 140 19.61 5.68 6.03
C LEU A 140 19.53 6.48 7.32
N LEU A 141 20.49 7.41 7.51
CA LEU A 141 20.46 8.40 8.56
C LEU A 141 20.71 9.78 7.95
N VAL A 142 19.76 10.70 8.12
CA VAL A 142 19.83 12.05 7.57
C VAL A 142 19.64 13.07 8.68
N PRO A 143 20.71 13.62 9.23
CA PRO A 143 20.62 14.66 10.26
C PRO A 143 19.99 15.94 9.69
N ALA A 144 18.95 16.42 10.33
CA ALA A 144 18.26 17.67 9.99
C ALA A 144 17.41 18.12 11.18
N LYS A 145 17.02 19.40 11.21
CA LYS A 145 16.16 19.92 12.28
C LYS A 145 14.73 20.05 11.79
N TYR A 146 13.79 19.49 12.55
CA TYR A 146 12.36 19.63 12.37
C TYR A 146 11.73 20.09 13.68
N SER A 147 10.72 20.94 13.60
CA SER A 147 9.98 21.44 14.78
C SER A 147 8.73 20.62 15.03
N LYS A 148 8.05 20.25 13.96
CA LYS A 148 6.84 19.41 13.95
C LYS A 148 6.96 18.41 12.80
N PRO A 149 7.77 17.33 12.97
CA PRO A 149 8.01 16.37 11.91
C PRO A 149 6.73 15.59 11.59
N VAL A 150 6.46 15.43 10.31
CA VAL A 150 5.44 14.54 9.77
C VAL A 150 6.08 13.71 8.68
N ILE A 151 5.74 12.42 8.64
CA ILE A 151 6.24 11.47 7.67
C ILE A 151 5.07 10.73 7.03
N LYS A 152 5.12 10.58 5.72
CA LYS A 152 4.19 9.79 4.92
C LYS A 152 4.98 8.86 4.03
N ALA A 153 4.59 7.60 3.94
CA ALA A 153 5.29 6.62 3.12
C ALA A 153 4.28 5.68 2.44
N GLU A 154 4.57 5.38 1.18
CA GLU A 154 3.83 4.39 0.39
C GLU A 154 4.82 3.51 -0.38
N GLY A 155 4.87 2.22 -0.02
CA GLY A 155 5.83 1.26 -0.56
C GLY A 155 7.28 1.72 -0.36
N LYS A 156 7.97 2.02 -1.46
CA LYS A 156 9.37 2.48 -1.47
C LYS A 156 9.54 4.00 -1.48
N TYR A 157 8.45 4.75 -1.47
CA TYR A 157 8.46 6.21 -1.49
C TYR A 157 8.16 6.79 -0.12
N LEU A 158 8.82 7.89 0.20
CA LEU A 158 8.66 8.57 1.47
C LEU A 158 8.78 10.08 1.28
N VAL A 159 7.89 10.82 1.90
CA VAL A 159 8.01 12.25 2.10
C VAL A 159 8.00 12.56 3.60
N GLY A 160 9.03 13.29 4.06
CA GLY A 160 9.11 13.82 5.41
C GLY A 160 9.14 15.34 5.38
N TYR A 161 8.41 16.01 6.26
CA TYR A 161 8.35 17.47 6.26
C TYR A 161 8.10 18.06 7.65
N ASP A 162 8.35 19.37 7.78
CA ASP A 162 8.12 20.14 8.99
C ASP A 162 6.83 20.96 8.84
N VAL A 163 5.76 20.60 9.54
CA VAL A 163 4.49 21.33 9.49
C VAL A 163 4.67 22.73 10.10
N GLY A 164 4.34 23.76 9.32
CA GLY A 164 4.58 25.15 9.70
C GLY A 164 6.04 25.59 9.53
N GLY A 165 6.92 24.71 9.08
CA GLY A 165 8.28 24.97 8.68
C GLY A 165 8.45 24.99 7.16
N THR A 166 9.70 24.89 6.70
CA THR A 166 10.02 24.89 5.26
C THR A 166 10.81 23.66 4.82
N ARG A 167 11.28 22.84 5.77
CA ARG A 167 12.10 21.70 5.45
C ARG A 167 11.27 20.52 4.97
N TRP A 168 11.76 19.83 3.94
CA TRP A 168 11.20 18.56 3.48
C TRP A 168 12.27 17.67 2.88
N ILE A 169 12.01 16.37 2.90
CA ILE A 169 12.84 15.32 2.32
C ILE A 169 11.97 14.38 1.52
N TYR A 170 12.47 13.91 0.39
CA TYR A 170 11.83 12.90 -0.42
C TYR A 170 12.80 11.77 -0.73
N ILE A 171 12.35 10.53 -0.56
CA ILE A 171 13.14 9.32 -0.72
C ILE A 171 12.44 8.36 -1.68
N ASP A 172 13.20 7.73 -2.55
CA ASP A 172 12.81 6.62 -3.42
C ASP A 172 13.83 5.49 -3.20
N ASP A 173 13.40 4.34 -2.70
CA ASP A 173 14.20 3.13 -2.50
C ASP A 173 15.54 3.42 -1.77
N TYR A 174 15.42 3.97 -0.55
CA TYR A 174 16.56 4.42 0.31
C TYR A 174 17.45 5.49 -0.32
N LYS A 175 17.11 6.03 -1.49
CA LYS A 175 17.86 7.10 -2.14
C LYS A 175 17.19 8.45 -1.89
N ILE A 176 17.95 9.39 -1.34
CA ILE A 176 17.50 10.75 -1.16
C ILE A 176 17.46 11.44 -2.54
N LEU A 177 16.28 11.77 -3.02
CA LEU A 177 16.09 12.55 -4.25
C LEU A 177 16.01 14.04 -3.93
N LYS A 178 15.49 14.41 -2.75
CA LYS A 178 15.40 15.80 -2.30
C LYS A 178 15.57 15.89 -0.79
N ASN A 179 16.32 16.90 -0.33
CA ASN A 179 16.46 17.28 1.08
C ASN A 179 16.82 18.76 1.13
N GLU A 180 15.79 19.61 1.13
CA GLU A 180 16.00 21.05 1.01
C GLU A 180 14.92 21.85 1.76
N LEU A 181 15.03 23.16 1.70
CA LEU A 181 14.04 24.10 2.21
C LEU A 181 13.13 24.53 1.08
N SER A 182 11.80 24.48 1.33
CA SER A 182 10.80 25.13 0.50
C SER A 182 10.93 26.67 0.62
N GLU A 183 10.58 27.40 -0.43
CA GLU A 183 10.50 28.84 -0.41
C GLU A 183 9.39 29.37 0.51
N SER A 184 8.39 28.56 0.78
CA SER A 184 7.21 28.88 1.58
C SER A 184 6.97 27.85 2.66
N THR A 185 6.25 28.23 3.71
CA THR A 185 5.84 27.37 4.81
C THR A 185 5.01 26.21 4.30
N ILE A 186 5.37 24.99 4.68
CA ILE A 186 4.66 23.76 4.32
C ILE A 186 3.53 23.54 5.32
N LEU A 187 2.34 23.33 4.81
CA LEU A 187 1.13 23.09 5.61
C LEU A 187 0.76 21.62 5.66
N ASN A 188 0.88 20.92 4.52
CA ASN A 188 0.55 19.51 4.36
C ASN A 188 1.38 18.91 3.22
N ALA A 189 1.62 17.61 3.24
CA ALA A 189 2.12 16.85 2.10
C ALA A 189 1.62 15.42 2.16
N GLU A 190 1.30 14.86 0.98
CA GLU A 190 0.90 13.46 0.79
C GLU A 190 1.69 12.83 -0.34
N ILE A 191 1.75 11.50 -0.33
CA ILE A 191 2.43 10.70 -1.35
C ILE A 191 1.57 9.49 -1.69
N ASN A 192 1.51 9.11 -2.97
CA ASN A 192 0.79 7.92 -3.41
C ASN A 192 1.74 6.76 -3.72
N ALA A 193 1.18 5.58 -3.96
CA ALA A 193 1.91 4.34 -4.23
C ALA A 193 2.82 4.40 -5.49
N LYS A 194 2.65 5.38 -6.38
CA LYS A 194 3.52 5.61 -7.55
C LYS A 194 4.61 6.66 -7.29
N GLY A 195 4.68 7.19 -6.07
CA GLY A 195 5.66 8.19 -5.67
C GLY A 195 5.34 9.60 -6.18
N TRP A 196 4.10 9.85 -6.62
CA TRP A 196 3.69 11.23 -6.85
C TRP A 196 3.37 11.87 -5.51
N ALA A 197 3.79 13.11 -5.32
CA ALA A 197 3.60 13.84 -4.08
C ALA A 197 2.86 15.14 -4.32
N VAL A 198 1.93 15.48 -3.42
CA VAL A 198 1.34 16.81 -3.32
C VAL A 198 1.94 17.53 -2.13
N ILE A 199 2.36 18.77 -2.31
CA ILE A 199 2.84 19.63 -1.24
C ILE A 199 2.00 20.89 -1.20
N VAL A 200 1.40 21.14 -0.04
CA VAL A 200 0.62 22.34 0.23
C VAL A 200 1.50 23.35 0.95
N THR A 201 1.65 24.51 0.36
CA THR A 201 2.44 25.60 0.95
C THR A 201 1.59 26.85 1.14
N GLN A 202 1.97 27.66 2.12
CA GLN A 202 1.43 28.99 2.31
C GLN A 202 1.81 29.91 1.15
N ARG A 203 0.92 30.83 0.76
CA ARG A 203 1.21 31.80 -0.31
C ARG A 203 0.77 33.20 0.08
N ILE A 204 1.64 34.16 -0.21
CA ILE A 204 1.30 35.58 -0.02
C ILE A 204 0.24 35.99 -1.05
N GLY A 205 -0.86 36.62 -0.57
CA GLY A 205 -1.97 37.08 -1.42
C GLY A 205 -3.02 36.00 -1.75
N SER A 206 -2.84 34.77 -1.26
CA SER A 206 -3.84 33.69 -1.27
C SER A 206 -3.74 32.88 0.01
N LYS A 207 -4.56 31.83 0.18
CA LYS A 207 -4.53 31.00 1.40
C LYS A 207 -3.47 29.90 1.31
N ALA A 208 -3.39 29.23 0.17
CA ALA A 208 -2.45 28.14 -0.05
C ALA A 208 -2.17 27.91 -1.54
N THR A 209 -1.11 27.18 -1.81
CA THR A 209 -0.81 26.56 -3.12
C THR A 209 -0.65 25.07 -2.94
N CYS A 210 -1.35 24.27 -3.73
CA CYS A 210 -1.16 22.83 -3.86
C CYS A 210 -0.29 22.58 -5.09
N THR A 211 0.90 22.02 -4.90
CA THR A 211 1.83 21.69 -5.98
C THR A 211 2.00 20.19 -6.05
N VAL A 212 1.76 19.60 -7.22
CA VAL A 212 1.94 18.17 -7.45
C VAL A 212 3.24 17.93 -8.20
N TYR A 213 4.01 16.98 -7.68
CA TYR A 213 5.26 16.49 -8.25
C TYR A 213 5.11 15.05 -8.68
N ASN A 214 5.69 14.68 -9.82
CA ASN A 214 5.84 13.26 -10.19
C ASN A 214 6.98 12.60 -9.40
N ASN A 215 7.20 11.30 -9.59
CA ASN A 215 8.25 10.55 -8.90
C ASN A 215 9.69 10.93 -9.32
N ALA A 216 9.86 11.73 -10.36
CA ALA A 216 11.13 12.37 -10.72
C ALA A 216 11.29 13.76 -10.07
N LEU A 217 10.33 14.18 -9.23
CA LEU A 217 10.23 15.50 -8.61
C LEU A 217 10.13 16.66 -9.59
N GLU A 218 9.60 16.40 -10.78
CA GLU A 218 9.18 17.44 -11.70
C GLU A 218 7.81 17.96 -11.31
N ARG A 219 7.64 19.28 -11.26
CA ARG A 219 6.35 19.90 -11.01
C ARG A 219 5.43 19.68 -12.21
N VAL A 220 4.34 18.93 -11.99
CA VAL A 220 3.37 18.57 -13.06
C VAL A 220 2.08 19.37 -12.96
N TYR A 221 1.75 19.88 -11.77
CA TYR A 221 0.52 20.63 -11.56
C TYR A 221 0.66 21.63 -10.42
N GLU A 222 -0.05 22.76 -10.52
CA GLU A 222 -0.17 23.74 -9.43
C GLU A 222 -1.59 24.31 -9.41
N TRP A 223 -2.20 24.29 -8.22
CA TRP A 223 -3.48 24.92 -7.99
C TRP A 223 -3.39 25.88 -6.80
N ILE A 224 -3.95 27.09 -6.95
CA ILE A 224 -3.91 28.15 -5.95
C ILE A 224 -5.30 28.26 -5.32
N SER A 225 -5.35 28.20 -3.98
CA SER A 225 -6.55 28.46 -3.20
C SER A 225 -6.61 29.93 -2.80
N PRO A 226 -7.49 30.76 -3.41
CA PRO A 226 -7.54 32.19 -3.07
C PRO A 226 -8.21 32.47 -1.73
N GLU A 227 -9.23 31.69 -1.35
CA GLU A 227 -10.13 32.00 -0.25
C GLU A 227 -10.21 30.92 0.84
N ARG A 228 -9.84 29.66 0.52
CA ARG A 228 -9.95 28.52 1.44
C ARG A 228 -8.62 28.15 2.04
N TYR A 229 -8.59 27.96 3.34
CA TYR A 229 -7.50 27.27 4.02
C TYR A 229 -7.58 25.80 3.68
N ILE A 230 -6.45 25.17 3.45
CA ILE A 230 -6.39 23.74 3.12
C ILE A 230 -6.14 22.95 4.40
N THR A 231 -7.00 21.98 4.67
CA THR A 231 -6.91 21.10 5.85
C THR A 231 -6.19 19.79 5.52
N CYS A 232 -6.50 19.20 4.38
CA CYS A 232 -5.92 17.93 3.94
C CYS A 232 -5.90 17.83 2.41
N THR A 233 -5.12 16.90 1.88
CA THR A 233 -5.05 16.60 0.45
C THR A 233 -4.79 15.13 0.25
N ASP A 234 -5.18 14.59 -0.89
CA ASP A 234 -4.77 13.26 -1.33
C ASP A 234 -4.63 13.17 -2.85
N LEU A 235 -3.89 12.17 -3.33
CA LEU A 235 -3.61 11.91 -4.74
C LEU A 235 -4.14 10.54 -5.14
N SER A 236 -4.88 10.49 -6.25
CA SER A 236 -5.32 9.21 -6.81
C SER A 236 -4.14 8.33 -7.24
N ASP A 237 -4.28 7.02 -7.08
CA ASP A 237 -3.25 6.05 -7.47
C ASP A 237 -2.99 6.00 -8.98
N ASP A 238 -3.94 6.43 -9.80
CA ASP A 238 -3.73 6.55 -11.25
C ASP A 238 -2.93 7.81 -11.65
N CYS A 239 -2.63 8.70 -10.69
CA CYS A 239 -1.90 9.96 -10.86
C CYS A 239 -2.60 10.95 -11.80
N LYS A 240 -3.94 10.94 -11.88
CA LYS A 240 -4.71 11.85 -12.74
C LYS A 240 -5.50 12.87 -11.96
N SER A 241 -5.75 12.62 -10.68
CA SER A 241 -6.61 13.46 -9.85
C SER A 241 -5.97 13.75 -8.50
N ALA A 242 -6.32 14.89 -7.93
CA ALA A 242 -6.05 15.25 -6.54
C ALA A 242 -7.34 15.70 -5.87
N ALA A 243 -7.48 15.39 -4.60
CA ALA A 243 -8.51 15.90 -3.73
C ALA A 243 -7.93 16.92 -2.76
N VAL A 244 -8.65 18.00 -2.50
CA VAL A 244 -8.25 19.07 -1.58
C VAL A 244 -9.40 19.40 -0.66
N GLY A 245 -9.18 19.27 0.66
CA GLY A 245 -10.09 19.72 1.71
C GLY A 245 -9.88 21.20 1.99
N GLY A 246 -10.85 22.00 1.65
CA GLY A 246 -10.81 23.46 1.85
C GLY A 246 -11.74 23.90 2.97
N LEU A 247 -11.32 24.91 3.76
CA LEU A 247 -12.09 25.49 4.83
C LEU A 247 -12.22 27.00 4.62
N ARG A 248 -13.44 27.53 4.70
CA ARG A 248 -13.72 28.98 4.72
C ARG A 248 -14.77 29.33 5.75
N GLN A 249 -14.80 30.57 6.13
CA GLN A 249 -15.89 31.13 6.92
C GLN A 249 -16.82 31.94 6.02
N GLU A 250 -18.11 31.66 6.10
CA GLU A 250 -19.15 32.33 5.35
C GLU A 250 -20.35 32.61 6.28
N ASN A 251 -20.81 33.88 6.37
CA ASN A 251 -21.94 34.28 7.20
C ASN A 251 -21.87 33.78 8.66
N ALA A 252 -20.68 33.83 9.28
CA ALA A 252 -20.37 33.31 10.62
C ALA A 252 -20.47 31.78 10.77
N LYS A 253 -20.64 31.02 9.69
CA LYS A 253 -20.58 29.58 9.65
C LYS A 253 -19.25 29.10 9.09
N ILE A 254 -18.84 27.90 9.47
CA ILE A 254 -17.75 27.16 8.86
C ILE A 254 -18.30 26.40 7.65
N VAL A 255 -17.66 26.54 6.52
CA VAL A 255 -17.97 25.77 5.30
C VAL A 255 -16.71 25.04 4.87
N SER A 256 -16.74 23.74 4.98
CA SER A 256 -15.74 22.86 4.38
C SER A 256 -16.12 22.53 2.94
N THR A 257 -15.13 22.38 2.09
CA THR A 257 -15.34 22.07 0.67
C THR A 257 -14.39 20.95 0.25
N VAL A 258 -14.93 19.88 -0.30
CA VAL A 258 -14.13 18.91 -1.06
C VAL A 258 -13.95 19.44 -2.47
N ILE A 259 -12.73 19.65 -2.90
CA ILE A 259 -12.37 20.17 -4.22
C ILE A 259 -11.65 19.07 -4.98
N LEU A 260 -12.24 18.65 -6.09
CA LEU A 260 -11.69 17.60 -6.94
C LEU A 260 -11.01 18.21 -8.17
N LEU A 261 -9.71 17.94 -8.30
CA LEU A 261 -8.84 18.46 -9.34
C LEU A 261 -8.45 17.36 -10.31
N ARG A 262 -8.47 17.65 -11.61
CA ARG A 262 -7.78 16.85 -12.63
C ARG A 262 -6.44 17.48 -12.92
N LEU A 263 -5.37 16.68 -12.94
CA LEU A 263 -4.02 17.21 -13.11
C LEU A 263 -3.70 17.65 -14.54
N ASP A 264 -4.64 17.49 -15.48
CA ASP A 264 -4.61 17.99 -16.86
C ASP A 264 -5.52 19.21 -17.10
N SER A 265 -6.14 19.77 -16.01
CA SER A 265 -7.08 20.88 -16.08
C SER A 265 -6.75 21.98 -15.06
N GLU A 266 -6.82 23.23 -15.45
CA GLU A 266 -6.58 24.38 -14.55
C GLU A 266 -7.72 24.61 -13.53
N THR A 267 -8.92 24.11 -13.82
CA THR A 267 -10.10 24.34 -12.97
C THR A 267 -10.56 23.05 -12.30
N PRO A 268 -11.03 23.12 -11.03
CA PRO A 268 -11.68 22.00 -10.40
C PRO A 268 -12.85 21.47 -11.23
N TYR A 269 -12.97 20.15 -11.32
CA TYR A 269 -14.08 19.55 -12.06
C TYR A 269 -15.31 19.27 -11.18
N ALA A 270 -15.13 19.23 -9.85
CA ALA A 270 -16.23 19.12 -8.89
C ALA A 270 -15.85 19.81 -7.58
N GLN A 271 -16.86 20.34 -6.89
CA GLN A 271 -16.77 20.90 -5.55
C GLN A 271 -18.01 20.51 -4.75
N VAL A 272 -17.80 20.04 -3.52
CA VAL A 272 -18.87 19.63 -2.60
C VAL A 272 -18.71 20.41 -1.32
N ASP A 273 -19.62 21.35 -1.05
CA ASP A 273 -19.65 22.12 0.19
C ASP A 273 -20.38 21.34 1.30
N ILE A 274 -19.82 21.35 2.50
CA ILE A 274 -20.34 20.71 3.70
C ILE A 274 -20.39 21.79 4.79
N GLU A 275 -21.60 22.09 5.26
CA GLU A 275 -21.80 23.16 6.24
C GLU A 275 -21.61 22.67 7.68
N ASP A 276 -21.09 23.56 8.52
CA ASP A 276 -20.98 23.44 9.98
C ASP A 276 -20.14 22.23 10.47
N VAL A 277 -19.26 21.67 9.63
CA VAL A 277 -18.28 20.63 10.00
C VAL A 277 -16.91 20.89 9.39
N VAL A 278 -15.86 20.36 9.99
CA VAL A 278 -14.48 20.42 9.48
C VAL A 278 -14.11 19.08 8.84
N ILE A 279 -13.53 19.13 7.63
CA ILE A 279 -12.89 17.97 7.01
C ILE A 279 -11.56 17.76 7.72
N LEU A 280 -11.39 16.59 8.32
CA LEU A 280 -10.18 16.19 9.05
C LEU A 280 -9.17 15.53 8.12
N ASP A 281 -9.64 14.62 7.26
CA ASP A 281 -8.79 13.89 6.33
C ASP A 281 -9.59 13.39 5.12
N MET A 282 -8.85 12.98 4.06
CA MET A 282 -9.41 12.39 2.85
C MET A 282 -8.45 11.36 2.29
N LYS A 283 -8.98 10.29 1.72
CA LYS A 283 -8.20 9.24 1.05
C LYS A 283 -8.91 8.75 -0.20
N TYR A 284 -8.18 8.71 -1.33
CA TYR A 284 -8.64 7.97 -2.50
C TYR A 284 -8.60 6.47 -2.20
N LEU A 285 -9.70 5.81 -2.45
CA LEU A 285 -9.86 4.38 -2.25
C LEU A 285 -9.45 3.62 -3.52
N SER A 286 -9.18 2.33 -3.38
CA SER A 286 -8.71 1.48 -4.49
C SER A 286 -9.69 1.39 -5.66
N ASP A 287 -10.98 1.65 -5.42
CA ASP A 287 -12.03 1.71 -6.47
C ASP A 287 -12.14 3.09 -7.15
N GLY A 288 -11.28 4.06 -6.77
CA GLY A 288 -11.26 5.42 -7.30
C GLY A 288 -12.29 6.37 -6.69
N SER A 289 -13.04 5.94 -5.68
CA SER A 289 -13.86 6.82 -4.86
C SER A 289 -13.00 7.54 -3.81
N LEU A 290 -13.56 8.53 -3.13
CA LEU A 290 -12.87 9.32 -2.11
C LEU A 290 -13.60 9.18 -0.77
N ALA A 291 -12.90 8.66 0.24
CA ALA A 291 -13.33 8.75 1.62
C ALA A 291 -13.04 10.16 2.15
N VAL A 292 -14.00 10.76 2.82
CA VAL A 292 -13.91 12.10 3.44
C VAL A 292 -14.30 11.96 4.89
N LEU A 293 -13.34 12.15 5.78
CA LEU A 293 -13.54 12.15 7.21
C LEU A 293 -13.85 13.56 7.71
N THR A 294 -14.91 13.68 8.45
CA THR A 294 -15.25 14.89 9.20
C THR A 294 -15.22 14.61 10.70
N GLU A 295 -15.45 15.62 11.52
CA GLU A 295 -15.49 15.48 12.98
C GLU A 295 -16.67 14.62 13.49
N ASN A 296 -17.68 14.36 12.66
CA ASN A 296 -18.90 13.64 13.05
C ASN A 296 -19.39 12.60 12.01
N SER A 297 -18.68 12.41 10.92
CA SER A 297 -19.09 11.44 9.89
C SER A 297 -17.95 11.03 8.96
N VAL A 298 -18.10 9.88 8.34
CA VAL A 298 -17.37 9.48 7.13
C VAL A 298 -18.33 9.51 5.95
N MET A 299 -17.93 10.17 4.89
CA MET A 299 -18.64 10.19 3.61
C MET A 299 -17.78 9.54 2.54
N VAL A 300 -18.40 8.83 1.61
CA VAL A 300 -17.74 8.33 0.42
C VAL A 300 -18.33 9.00 -0.81
N ILE A 301 -17.48 9.58 -1.63
CA ILE A 301 -17.83 10.38 -2.81
C ILE A 301 -17.27 9.66 -4.04
N ASP A 302 -18.08 9.53 -5.09
CA ASP A 302 -17.62 8.95 -6.36
C ASP A 302 -16.69 9.91 -7.13
N SER A 303 -16.10 9.43 -8.20
CA SER A 303 -15.19 10.19 -9.08
C SER A 303 -15.83 11.43 -9.74
N ASN A 304 -17.14 11.66 -9.62
CA ASN A 304 -17.86 12.83 -10.12
C ASN A 304 -18.24 13.80 -9.00
N GLY A 305 -17.86 13.53 -7.75
CA GLY A 305 -18.23 14.33 -6.59
C GLY A 305 -19.62 14.03 -6.01
N LYS A 306 -20.25 12.91 -6.41
CA LYS A 306 -21.54 12.52 -5.91
C LYS A 306 -21.40 11.62 -4.67
N LEU A 307 -22.18 11.90 -3.63
CA LEU A 307 -22.21 11.08 -2.42
C LEU A 307 -22.71 9.65 -2.75
N ARG A 308 -21.91 8.65 -2.37
CA ARG A 308 -22.23 7.22 -2.44
C ARG A 308 -22.86 6.73 -1.14
N GLY A 309 -22.25 7.10 -0.01
CA GLY A 309 -22.70 6.71 1.31
C GLY A 309 -22.17 7.64 2.39
N LYS A 310 -22.77 7.52 3.57
CA LYS A 310 -22.40 8.31 4.75
C LYS A 310 -22.67 7.49 6.02
N PHE A 311 -21.68 7.48 6.91
CA PHE A 311 -21.80 6.95 8.26
C PHE A 311 -21.66 8.09 9.24
N GLU A 312 -22.68 8.33 10.07
CA GLU A 312 -22.73 9.40 11.07
C GLU A 312 -22.47 8.84 12.47
N PHE A 313 -21.67 9.55 13.26
CA PHE A 313 -21.33 9.20 14.64
C PHE A 313 -21.47 10.41 15.59
N ASP A 314 -22.52 11.22 15.39
CA ASP A 314 -22.79 12.47 16.15
C ASP A 314 -22.86 12.30 17.68
N SER A 315 -23.17 11.10 18.16
CA SER A 315 -23.28 10.79 19.59
C SER A 315 -22.00 10.23 20.21
N GLU A 316 -20.94 10.06 19.41
CA GLU A 316 -19.69 9.43 19.81
C GLU A 316 -18.51 10.31 19.38
N LEU A 317 -17.39 10.16 20.06
CA LEU A 317 -16.15 10.87 19.76
C LEU A 317 -15.26 10.01 18.90
N LEU A 318 -14.77 10.56 17.79
CA LEU A 318 -13.73 9.94 16.99
C LEU A 318 -12.40 9.98 17.77
N ALA A 319 -11.89 8.82 18.17
CA ALA A 319 -10.64 8.71 18.89
C ALA A 319 -9.46 8.40 17.95
N GLU A 320 -9.66 7.59 16.93
CA GLU A 320 -8.64 7.19 15.95
C GLU A 320 -9.32 6.69 14.68
N TYR A 321 -8.64 6.75 13.55
CA TYR A 321 -9.11 6.22 12.27
C TYR A 321 -7.93 5.73 11.44
N ASP A 322 -8.23 4.87 10.46
CA ASP A 322 -7.28 4.42 9.47
C ASP A 322 -8.00 4.07 8.16
N PHE A 323 -7.44 4.51 7.04
CA PHE A 323 -8.00 4.30 5.71
C PHE A 323 -7.04 3.53 4.77
N ASP A 324 -6.01 2.87 5.33
CA ASP A 324 -5.05 2.05 4.58
C ASP A 324 -5.47 0.59 4.43
N GLY A 325 -6.69 0.25 4.85
CA GLY A 325 -7.33 -1.03 4.55
C GLY A 325 -7.64 -1.19 3.06
N ALA A 326 -7.44 -2.40 2.49
CA ALA A 326 -7.63 -2.64 1.06
C ALA A 326 -9.08 -2.48 0.57
N ASP A 327 -10.05 -2.79 1.43
CA ASP A 327 -11.49 -2.82 1.12
C ASP A 327 -12.40 -2.31 2.25
N PHE A 328 -11.85 -1.64 3.26
CA PHE A 328 -12.57 -1.11 4.41
C PHE A 328 -11.99 0.21 4.92
N LEU A 329 -12.83 0.95 5.65
CA LEU A 329 -12.47 2.13 6.44
C LEU A 329 -12.58 1.76 7.92
N LEU A 330 -11.57 2.12 8.71
CA LEU A 330 -11.48 1.79 10.12
C LEU A 330 -11.68 3.03 10.99
N LEU A 331 -12.61 2.96 11.95
CA LEU A 331 -12.88 4.02 12.91
C LEU A 331 -12.87 3.47 14.34
N ARG A 332 -12.29 4.22 15.26
CA ARG A 332 -12.42 3.99 16.70
C ARG A 332 -13.27 5.09 17.31
N LEU A 333 -14.43 4.72 17.82
CA LEU A 333 -15.38 5.61 18.42
C LEU A 333 -15.47 5.38 19.93
N GLN A 334 -15.71 6.44 20.69
CA GLN A 334 -15.83 6.43 22.14
C GLN A 334 -17.05 7.24 22.59
N LYS A 335 -17.71 6.79 23.64
CA LYS A 335 -18.85 7.53 24.24
C LYS A 335 -18.42 8.76 25.03
N SER A 336 -17.15 8.83 25.45
CA SER A 336 -16.54 9.97 26.11
C SER A 336 -15.02 9.83 26.09
N ASP A 337 -14.27 10.92 26.29
CA ASP A 337 -12.80 10.93 26.36
C ASP A 337 -12.22 10.02 27.44
N SER A 338 -12.99 9.70 28.47
CA SER A 338 -12.59 8.83 29.58
C SER A 338 -13.15 7.42 29.48
N ALA A 339 -13.73 7.03 28.33
CA ALA A 339 -14.27 5.69 28.17
C ALA A 339 -13.14 4.65 28.09
N GLU A 340 -13.22 3.63 28.96
CA GLU A 340 -12.29 2.51 28.91
C GLU A 340 -12.55 1.59 27.71
N ILE A 341 -13.78 1.56 27.21
CA ILE A 341 -14.22 0.75 26.08
C ILE A 341 -14.39 1.65 24.86
N SER A 342 -13.80 1.24 23.76
CA SER A 342 -14.01 1.83 22.45
C SER A 342 -14.67 0.83 21.52
N ASP A 343 -15.52 1.31 20.65
CA ASP A 343 -16.09 0.55 19.55
C ASP A 343 -15.25 0.79 18.28
N VAL A 344 -14.72 -0.29 17.73
CA VAL A 344 -13.94 -0.28 16.49
C VAL A 344 -14.85 -0.71 15.36
N HIS A 345 -15.11 0.19 14.44
CA HIS A 345 -16.04 0.03 13.32
C HIS A 345 -15.25 -0.18 12.01
N LEU A 346 -15.64 -1.21 11.27
CA LEU A 346 -15.23 -1.41 9.90
C LEU A 346 -16.40 -1.04 8.99
N LEU A 347 -16.16 -0.11 8.10
CA LEU A 347 -17.12 0.30 7.07
C LEU A 347 -16.62 -0.16 5.71
N ASP A 348 -17.53 -0.57 4.83
CA ASP A 348 -17.21 -0.77 3.42
C ASP A 348 -17.01 0.58 2.69
N PHE A 349 -16.56 0.53 1.45
CA PHE A 349 -16.34 1.73 0.62
C PHE A 349 -17.63 2.45 0.16
N ASP A 350 -18.78 1.99 0.61
CA ASP A 350 -20.04 2.72 0.49
C ASP A 350 -20.48 3.34 1.82
N ALA A 351 -19.69 3.15 2.90
CA ALA A 351 -20.00 3.54 4.27
C ALA A 351 -21.36 3.03 4.78
N ASN A 352 -21.82 1.89 4.25
CA ASN A 352 -23.14 1.33 4.53
C ASN A 352 -23.08 0.02 5.30
N ARG A 353 -22.07 -0.83 5.03
CA ARG A 353 -21.90 -2.09 5.73
C ARG A 353 -20.96 -1.88 6.90
N GLU A 354 -21.47 -2.13 8.08
CA GLU A 354 -20.72 -1.95 9.32
C GLU A 354 -20.51 -3.30 10.01
N GLN A 355 -19.29 -3.49 10.49
CA GLN A 355 -18.93 -4.52 11.47
C GLN A 355 -18.28 -3.83 12.66
N THR A 356 -18.56 -4.29 13.87
CA THR A 356 -18.07 -3.63 15.09
C THR A 356 -17.51 -4.65 16.07
N VAL A 357 -16.40 -4.29 16.72
CA VAL A 357 -15.86 -4.98 17.87
C VAL A 357 -15.58 -3.97 19.01
N SER A 358 -16.02 -4.31 20.23
CA SER A 358 -15.75 -3.49 21.41
C SER A 358 -14.48 -3.99 22.09
N VAL A 359 -13.51 -3.09 22.30
CA VAL A 359 -12.22 -3.42 22.92
C VAL A 359 -11.90 -2.41 24.03
N SER A 360 -11.36 -2.92 25.14
CA SER A 360 -11.01 -2.07 26.29
C SER A 360 -9.56 -1.59 26.21
N ASN A 361 -9.31 -0.39 26.74
CA ASN A 361 -7.97 0.18 26.94
C ASN A 361 -7.12 0.25 25.66
N ILE A 362 -7.71 0.59 24.53
CA ILE A 362 -6.99 0.77 23.28
C ILE A 362 -6.03 1.97 23.40
N ILE A 363 -4.75 1.73 23.09
CA ILE A 363 -3.70 2.75 23.04
C ILE A 363 -3.52 3.27 21.61
N SER A 364 -3.47 2.36 20.63
CA SER A 364 -3.30 2.68 19.20
C SER A 364 -3.93 1.59 18.36
N MET A 365 -4.37 1.94 17.18
CA MET A 365 -4.73 0.99 16.13
C MET A 365 -4.08 1.38 14.82
N ASP A 366 -4.02 0.44 13.90
CA ASP A 366 -3.45 0.62 12.57
C ASP A 366 -4.03 -0.44 11.63
N ALA A 367 -4.14 -0.12 10.35
CA ALA A 367 -4.60 -1.06 9.34
C ALA A 367 -3.64 -1.09 8.15
N LYS A 368 -3.47 -2.28 7.56
CA LYS A 368 -2.76 -2.44 6.29
C LYS A 368 -3.32 -3.63 5.54
N GLU A 369 -3.68 -3.41 4.29
CA GLU A 369 -4.30 -4.43 3.45
C GLU A 369 -5.55 -5.01 4.12
N LYS A 370 -5.57 -6.31 4.41
CA LYS A 370 -6.68 -7.00 5.09
C LYS A 370 -6.53 -7.11 6.61
N TYR A 371 -5.46 -6.57 7.18
CA TYR A 371 -5.15 -6.72 8.59
C TYR A 371 -5.47 -5.46 9.38
N ILE A 372 -5.96 -5.67 10.60
CA ILE A 372 -6.32 -4.64 11.56
C ILE A 372 -5.62 -4.97 12.86
N GLY A 373 -4.74 -4.09 13.30
CA GLY A 373 -4.07 -4.22 14.58
C GLY A 373 -4.67 -3.31 15.63
N ILE A 374 -4.84 -3.84 16.81
CA ILE A 374 -5.30 -3.11 18.01
C ILE A 374 -4.29 -3.33 19.14
N LEU A 375 -3.65 -2.26 19.56
CA LEU A 375 -2.76 -2.23 20.72
C LEU A 375 -3.55 -1.81 21.94
N THR A 376 -3.56 -2.63 22.95
CA THR A 376 -4.14 -2.32 24.28
C THR A 376 -3.04 -2.09 25.31
N SER A 377 -3.38 -1.85 26.55
CA SER A 377 -2.41 -1.64 27.65
C SER A 377 -1.55 -2.88 27.98
N ASP A 378 -1.98 -4.08 27.57
CA ASP A 378 -1.38 -5.36 27.94
C ASP A 378 -1.07 -6.27 26.77
N LYS A 379 -1.68 -6.04 25.61
CA LYS A 379 -1.54 -6.92 24.44
C LYS A 379 -1.74 -6.23 23.12
N VAL A 380 -1.27 -6.85 22.06
CA VAL A 380 -1.64 -6.57 20.67
C VAL A 380 -2.57 -7.66 20.16
N ILE A 381 -3.60 -7.27 19.44
CA ILE A 381 -4.56 -8.17 18.79
C ILE A 381 -4.59 -7.82 17.31
N VAL A 382 -4.43 -8.82 16.45
CA VAL A 382 -4.56 -8.64 15.01
C VAL A 382 -5.78 -9.40 14.52
N TYR A 383 -6.61 -8.71 13.77
CA TYR A 383 -7.81 -9.21 13.10
C TYR A 383 -7.63 -9.15 11.57
N ASN A 384 -8.43 -9.94 10.87
CA ASN A 384 -8.65 -9.75 9.43
C ASN A 384 -9.83 -8.80 9.16
N ASN A 385 -10.11 -8.51 7.89
CA ASN A 385 -11.20 -7.65 7.43
C ASN A 385 -12.62 -8.22 7.64
N ASN A 386 -12.76 -9.39 8.30
CA ASN A 386 -14.02 -9.94 8.80
C ASN A 386 -14.12 -9.85 10.33
N LEU A 387 -13.20 -9.15 11.00
CA LEU A 387 -13.02 -9.11 12.46
C LEU A 387 -12.82 -10.50 13.08
N GLU A 388 -12.28 -11.45 12.33
CA GLU A 388 -11.80 -12.72 12.87
C GLU A 388 -10.39 -12.53 13.40
N LYS A 389 -10.16 -12.98 14.65
CA LYS A 389 -8.85 -12.83 15.27
C LYS A 389 -7.82 -13.76 14.64
N GLU A 390 -6.76 -13.18 14.08
CA GLU A 390 -5.62 -13.92 13.51
C GLU A 390 -4.64 -14.35 14.61
N PHE A 391 -4.26 -13.42 15.48
CA PHE A 391 -3.46 -13.72 16.67
C PHE A 391 -3.64 -12.67 17.77
N GLU A 392 -3.10 -12.98 18.93
CA GLU A 392 -3.02 -12.10 20.10
C GLU A 392 -1.72 -12.42 20.84
N SER A 393 -0.99 -11.41 21.29
CA SER A 393 0.28 -11.56 22.00
C SER A 393 0.42 -10.50 23.09
N GLU A 394 1.14 -10.83 24.17
CA GLU A 394 1.60 -9.86 25.14
C GLU A 394 2.58 -8.88 24.50
N ILE A 395 2.66 -7.67 25.04
CA ILE A 395 3.49 -6.59 24.50
C ILE A 395 4.56 -6.16 25.50
N PRO A 396 5.68 -5.58 25.02
CA PRO A 396 6.67 -4.95 25.90
C PRO A 396 6.07 -3.82 26.72
N ALA A 397 6.53 -3.66 27.95
CA ALA A 397 6.09 -2.58 28.81
C ALA A 397 6.44 -1.21 28.23
N GLY A 398 5.49 -0.27 28.25
CA GLY A 398 5.71 1.06 27.72
C GLY A 398 5.43 1.21 26.23
N SER A 399 4.80 0.21 25.60
CA SER A 399 4.30 0.30 24.22
C SER A 399 3.30 1.46 24.05
N LYS A 400 3.40 2.21 22.94
CA LYS A 400 2.63 3.45 22.73
C LYS A 400 2.01 3.56 21.34
N LYS A 401 2.58 2.93 20.34
CA LYS A 401 2.15 3.03 18.96
C LYS A 401 2.20 1.65 18.31
N LEU A 402 1.30 1.42 17.40
CA LEU A 402 1.23 0.22 16.57
C LEU A 402 1.35 0.62 15.12
N LEU A 403 2.06 -0.19 14.34
CA LEU A 403 2.00 -0.21 12.89
C LEU A 403 1.83 -1.65 12.42
N ILE A 404 1.01 -1.87 11.40
CA ILE A 404 0.75 -3.19 10.81
C ILE A 404 1.47 -3.30 9.48
N ARG A 405 2.15 -4.41 9.28
CA ARG A 405 2.82 -4.75 8.02
C ARG A 405 1.85 -5.43 7.05
N GLU A 406 2.16 -5.40 5.77
CA GLU A 406 1.37 -6.07 4.71
C GLU A 406 1.21 -7.59 4.93
N ASP A 407 2.13 -8.24 5.65
CA ASP A 407 2.06 -9.65 6.00
C ASP A 407 1.27 -9.94 7.30
N GLY A 408 0.74 -8.90 7.95
CA GLY A 408 -0.02 -8.97 9.18
C GLY A 408 0.82 -8.97 10.45
N ALA A 409 2.15 -8.88 10.36
CA ALA A 409 2.98 -8.72 11.54
C ALA A 409 2.74 -7.35 12.20
N ALA A 410 2.72 -7.33 13.54
CA ALA A 410 2.51 -6.14 14.33
C ALA A 410 3.87 -5.54 14.75
N LEU A 411 4.14 -4.30 14.37
CA LEU A 411 5.28 -3.54 14.85
C LEU A 411 4.83 -2.67 16.01
N VAL A 412 5.19 -3.08 17.22
CA VAL A 412 4.84 -2.41 18.47
C VAL A 412 5.96 -1.49 18.90
N LEU A 413 5.66 -0.21 19.05
CA LEU A 413 6.62 0.85 19.31
C LEU A 413 6.50 1.37 20.74
N SER A 414 7.63 1.39 21.45
CA SER A 414 7.81 2.14 22.70
C SER A 414 8.41 3.53 22.41
N THR A 415 8.96 4.19 23.40
CA THR A 415 9.70 5.46 23.21
C THR A 415 11.11 5.28 22.61
N VAL A 416 11.67 4.10 22.65
CA VAL A 416 13.09 3.82 22.32
C VAL A 416 13.27 2.53 21.51
N GLU A 417 12.23 1.75 21.36
CA GLU A 417 12.33 0.38 20.83
C GLU A 417 11.11 0.04 19.96
N ALA A 418 11.35 -0.72 18.95
CA ALA A 418 10.32 -1.33 18.11
C ALA A 418 10.47 -2.85 18.17
N THR A 419 9.37 -3.53 18.42
CA THR A 419 9.27 -5.00 18.54
C THR A 419 8.34 -5.52 17.45
N ILE A 420 8.82 -6.45 16.63
CA ILE A 420 7.99 -7.14 15.64
C ILE A 420 7.38 -8.38 16.28
N ILE A 421 6.06 -8.50 16.22
CA ILE A 421 5.27 -9.61 16.75
C ILE A 421 4.50 -10.26 15.60
N HIS A 422 4.59 -11.59 15.51
CA HIS A 422 3.95 -12.40 14.45
C HIS A 422 2.86 -13.30 14.98
#